data_27772564f815758a3189fa9c3f38b863
#
_entry.id   27772564f815758a3189fa9c3f38b863
#
_cell.length_a   1.000
_cell.length_b   1.000
_cell.length_c   1.000
_cell.angle_alpha   90.00
_cell.angle_beta   90.00
_cell.angle_gamma   90.00
#
_symmetry.space_group_name_H-M   'P 1'
#
loop_
_entity.id
_entity.type
_entity.pdbx_description
1 polymer ?
#
loop_
_entity_poly.entity_id
_entity_poly.type
_entity_poly.pdbx_seq_one_letter_code
_entity_poly.pdbx_strand_id
1 'polypeptide(L)'
;MACTTILVGKNASYDGSTMIARNDDSGSGSYTAKKFQVVHPEQQPRVYKTVLSHLEMHLPDNPMRYTCMPNAVVEKEGIWAACGVNEVNVGMTATETITTN
;
A
#
# COMPACT_ATOMS: atom_id res chain seq x y z
N MET A 1 -10.92 11.06 -6.89
CA MET A 1 -9.63 10.60 -7.46
C MET A 1 -9.85 9.25 -8.11
N ALA A 2 -9.23 9.01 -9.24
CA ALA A 2 -9.45 7.76 -10.00
C ALA A 2 -8.11 7.03 -10.13
N CYS A 3 -7.72 6.28 -9.09
CA CYS A 3 -6.60 5.36 -9.21
C CYS A 3 -7.00 4.19 -10.10
N THR A 4 -6.06 3.71 -10.90
CA THR A 4 -6.26 2.53 -11.75
C THR A 4 -5.36 1.41 -11.28
N THR A 5 -5.90 0.21 -11.14
CA THR A 5 -5.13 -1.00 -10.84
C THR A 5 -5.23 -1.98 -11.99
N ILE A 6 -4.10 -2.58 -12.36
CA ILE A 6 -4.01 -3.66 -13.33
C ILE A 6 -3.55 -4.92 -12.61
N LEU A 7 -4.31 -5.99 -12.76
CA LEU A 7 -3.97 -7.31 -12.24
C LEU A 7 -3.70 -8.24 -13.43
N VAL A 8 -2.51 -8.83 -13.47
CA VAL A 8 -2.12 -9.79 -14.52
C VAL A 8 -1.95 -11.17 -13.92
N GLY A 9 -2.83 -12.09 -14.32
CA GLY A 9 -2.74 -13.50 -13.93
C GLY A 9 -1.72 -14.28 -14.78
N LYS A 10 -1.31 -15.42 -14.28
CA LYS A 10 -0.27 -16.26 -14.91
C LYS A 10 -0.53 -16.64 -16.37
N ASN A 11 -1.78 -16.73 -16.77
CA ASN A 11 -2.14 -17.12 -18.15
C ASN A 11 -2.09 -15.92 -19.12
N ALA A 12 -1.93 -14.70 -18.59
CA ALA A 12 -1.85 -13.47 -19.37
C ALA A 12 -0.43 -12.88 -19.41
N SER A 13 0.52 -13.51 -18.71
CA SER A 13 1.92 -13.10 -18.72
C SER A 13 2.75 -14.04 -19.61
N TYR A 14 3.85 -13.52 -20.16
CA TYR A 14 4.71 -14.27 -21.05
C TYR A 14 5.43 -15.44 -20.35
N ASP A 15 5.86 -15.22 -19.11
CA ASP A 15 6.67 -16.15 -18.31
C ASP A 15 5.86 -16.86 -17.19
N GLY A 16 4.54 -16.67 -17.15
CA GLY A 16 3.69 -17.24 -16.10
C GLY A 16 3.73 -16.48 -14.77
N SER A 17 4.40 -15.32 -14.69
CA SER A 17 4.39 -14.48 -13.52
C SER A 17 3.02 -13.81 -13.30
N THR A 18 2.74 -13.45 -12.04
CA THR A 18 1.60 -12.60 -11.71
C THR A 18 2.09 -11.20 -11.37
N MET A 19 1.34 -10.18 -11.76
CA MET A 19 1.72 -8.78 -11.56
C MET A 19 0.55 -7.97 -11.02
N ILE A 20 0.87 -7.02 -10.15
CA ILE A 20 -0.03 -5.96 -9.71
C ILE A 20 0.64 -4.64 -10.04
N ALA A 21 -0.03 -3.79 -10.79
CA ALA A 21 0.42 -2.44 -11.10
C ALA A 21 -0.69 -1.45 -10.80
N ARG A 22 -0.31 -0.30 -10.25
CA ARG A 22 -1.27 0.77 -9.99
C ARG A 22 -0.64 2.14 -10.20
N ASN A 23 -1.47 3.11 -10.51
CA ASN A 23 -1.13 4.51 -10.36
C ASN A 23 -1.78 5.08 -9.10
N ASP A 24 -1.28 6.22 -8.67
CA ASP A 24 -1.79 6.99 -7.53
C ASP A 24 -2.13 8.39 -8.06
N ASP A 25 -3.37 8.56 -8.53
CA ASP A 25 -3.80 9.80 -9.18
C ASP A 25 -4.28 10.82 -8.15
N SER A 26 -3.86 12.06 -8.33
CA SER A 26 -4.38 13.18 -7.57
C SER A 26 -5.47 13.91 -8.38
N GLY A 27 -6.65 14.07 -7.81
CA GLY A 27 -7.73 14.85 -8.41
C GLY A 27 -7.42 16.36 -8.56
N SER A 28 -6.44 16.85 -7.82
CA SER A 28 -5.96 18.26 -7.89
C SER A 28 -4.74 18.44 -8.80
N GLY A 29 -4.19 17.36 -9.35
CA GLY A 29 -2.93 17.40 -10.09
C GLY A 29 -1.70 17.56 -9.20
N SER A 30 -1.84 17.46 -7.88
CA SER A 30 -0.72 17.55 -6.95
C SER A 30 0.17 16.32 -7.06
N TYR A 31 1.47 16.55 -6.97
CA TYR A 31 2.47 15.48 -6.93
C TYR A 31 2.85 15.17 -5.47
N THR A 32 2.82 13.89 -5.11
CA THR A 32 3.33 13.41 -3.82
C THR A 32 4.44 12.41 -4.07
N ALA A 33 5.63 12.70 -3.59
CA ALA A 33 6.76 11.80 -3.71
C ALA A 33 6.52 10.50 -2.95
N LYS A 34 6.82 9.37 -3.57
CA LYS A 34 6.77 8.03 -2.98
C LYS A 34 8.17 7.49 -2.75
N LYS A 35 8.30 6.59 -1.80
CA LYS A 35 9.57 5.94 -1.48
C LYS A 35 9.38 4.44 -1.38
N PHE A 36 10.07 3.66 -2.22
CA PHE A 36 10.09 2.21 -2.08
C PHE A 36 10.75 1.82 -0.75
N GLN A 37 10.08 0.96 0.01
CA GLN A 37 10.56 0.46 1.29
C GLN A 37 10.39 -1.04 1.43
N VAL A 38 11.35 -1.65 2.12
CA VAL A 38 11.23 -2.98 2.71
C VAL A 38 11.01 -2.76 4.21
N VAL A 39 9.91 -3.27 4.73
CA VAL A 39 9.55 -3.14 6.14
C VAL A 39 9.73 -4.49 6.83
N HIS A 40 10.65 -4.54 7.79
CA HIS A 40 10.94 -5.74 8.55
C HIS A 40 10.00 -5.89 9.76
N PRO A 41 9.80 -7.12 10.28
CA PRO A 41 8.91 -7.37 11.41
C PRO A 41 9.18 -6.49 12.64
N GLU A 42 10.43 -6.27 12.97
CA GLU A 42 10.87 -5.47 14.11
C GLU A 42 10.61 -3.97 13.95
N GLN A 43 10.39 -3.51 12.74
CA GLN A 43 10.04 -2.11 12.43
C GLN A 43 8.54 -1.83 12.52
N GLN A 44 7.73 -2.87 12.69
CA GLN A 44 6.28 -2.76 12.68
C GLN A 44 5.75 -2.59 14.11
N PRO A 45 4.96 -1.54 14.40
CA PRO A 45 4.39 -1.36 15.72
C PRO A 45 3.34 -2.45 16.02
N ARG A 46 3.14 -2.77 17.30
CA ARG A 46 2.02 -3.64 17.73
C ARG A 46 0.72 -2.87 17.83
N VAL A 47 0.79 -1.58 18.09
CA VAL A 47 -0.35 -0.67 18.07
C VAL A 47 -0.02 0.43 17.08
N TYR A 48 -0.83 0.56 16.05
CA TYR A 48 -0.69 1.61 15.05
C TYR A 48 -1.77 2.67 15.24
N LYS A 49 -1.34 3.93 15.31
CA LYS A 49 -2.24 5.08 15.36
C LYS A 49 -2.14 5.85 14.05
N THR A 50 -3.28 6.02 13.40
CA THR A 50 -3.34 6.76 12.13
C THR A 50 -3.11 8.25 12.33
N VAL A 51 -2.44 8.88 11.37
CA VAL A 51 -2.07 10.30 11.46
C VAL A 51 -3.28 11.23 11.38
N LEU A 52 -4.20 10.95 10.45
CA LEU A 52 -5.32 11.85 10.16
C LEU A 52 -6.56 11.56 11.01
N SER A 53 -6.95 10.30 11.13
CA SER A 53 -8.18 9.91 11.84
C SER A 53 -7.96 9.59 13.32
N HIS A 54 -6.70 9.46 13.74
CA HIS A 54 -6.30 9.06 15.10
C HIS A 54 -6.86 7.70 15.54
N LEU A 55 -7.31 6.88 14.59
CA LEU A 55 -7.75 5.52 14.85
C LEU A 55 -6.58 4.68 15.35
N GLU A 56 -6.78 3.93 16.42
CA GLU A 56 -5.81 2.96 16.94
C GLU A 56 -6.20 1.55 16.50
N MET A 57 -5.22 0.80 16.03
CA MET A 57 -5.38 -0.59 15.60
C MET A 57 -4.32 -1.47 16.24
N HIS A 58 -4.75 -2.59 16.81
CA HIS A 58 -3.83 -3.63 17.26
C HIS A 58 -3.42 -4.48 16.04
N LEU A 59 -2.13 -4.54 15.81
CA LEU A 59 -1.53 -5.31 14.72
C LEU A 59 -1.06 -6.68 15.22
N PRO A 60 -0.93 -7.68 14.31
CA PRO A 60 -0.49 -9.01 14.69
C PRO A 60 0.86 -9.04 15.42
N ASP A 61 1.03 -9.96 16.37
CA ASP A 61 2.29 -10.15 17.11
C ASP A 61 3.39 -10.75 16.24
N ASN A 62 3.02 -11.48 15.20
CA ASN A 62 3.93 -12.11 14.25
C ASN A 62 3.76 -11.49 12.85
N PRO A 63 4.18 -10.23 12.65
CA PRO A 63 4.05 -9.61 11.34
C PRO A 63 5.06 -10.17 10.36
N MET A 64 4.66 -10.21 9.10
CA MET A 64 5.53 -10.58 8.00
C MET A 64 6.33 -9.37 7.50
N ARG A 65 7.52 -9.62 6.96
CA ARG A 65 8.23 -8.64 6.16
C ARG A 65 7.42 -8.35 4.89
N TYR A 66 7.40 -7.09 4.46
CA TYR A 66 6.73 -6.70 3.21
C TYR A 66 7.45 -5.54 2.51
N THR A 67 7.15 -5.38 1.23
CA THR A 67 7.56 -4.22 0.44
C THR A 67 6.37 -3.33 0.17
N CYS A 68 6.58 -2.03 0.14
CA CYS A 68 5.52 -1.05 -0.15
C CYS A 68 6.08 0.26 -0.71
N MET A 69 5.19 1.14 -1.14
CA MET A 69 5.50 2.46 -1.72
C MET A 69 4.78 3.58 -0.95
N PRO A 70 5.14 3.84 0.33
CA PRO A 70 4.51 4.91 1.10
C PRO A 70 4.87 6.31 0.58
N ASN A 71 4.19 7.32 1.10
CA ASN A 71 4.62 8.70 0.96
C ASN A 71 6.04 8.86 1.49
N ALA A 72 6.85 9.68 0.82
CA ALA A 72 8.23 9.94 1.26
C ALA A 72 8.28 10.69 2.60
N VAL A 73 7.26 11.50 2.91
CA VAL A 73 7.10 12.24 4.16
C VAL A 73 5.81 11.77 4.84
N VAL A 74 5.93 10.74 5.70
CA VAL A 74 4.76 10.10 6.33
C VAL A 74 4.19 10.88 7.52
N GLU A 75 5.00 11.71 8.15
CA GLU A 75 4.61 12.43 9.38
C GLU A 75 3.53 13.47 9.14
N LYS A 76 3.44 13.99 7.92
CA LYS A 76 2.53 15.06 7.56
C LYS A 76 1.16 14.55 7.15
N GLU A 77 1.11 13.52 6.35
CA GLU A 77 -0.10 13.08 5.66
C GLU A 77 -0.47 11.62 5.92
N GLY A 78 0.40 10.88 6.61
CA GLY A 78 0.25 9.44 6.82
C GLY A 78 0.96 8.60 5.75
N ILE A 79 0.86 7.30 5.90
CA ILE A 79 1.66 6.33 5.13
C ILE A 79 1.24 6.28 3.66
N TRP A 80 -0.04 6.17 3.37
CA TRP A 80 -0.59 6.11 2.00
C TRP A 80 0.17 5.14 1.08
N ALA A 81 0.55 3.98 1.60
CA ALA A 81 1.26 2.98 0.82
C ALA A 81 0.41 2.37 -0.30
N ALA A 82 -0.86 2.13 -0.01
CA ALA A 82 -1.91 1.66 -0.90
C ALA A 82 -1.62 0.36 -1.70
N CYS A 83 -0.38 -0.12 -1.71
CA CYS A 83 0.01 -1.39 -2.29
C CYS A 83 1.23 -1.97 -1.59
N GLY A 84 1.35 -3.29 -1.63
CA GLY A 84 2.49 -3.99 -1.05
C GLY A 84 2.48 -5.47 -1.37
N VAL A 85 3.61 -6.12 -1.15
CA VAL A 85 3.78 -7.57 -1.30
C VAL A 85 4.52 -8.10 -0.08
N ASN A 86 3.98 -9.11 0.57
CA ASN A 86 4.62 -9.74 1.72
C ASN A 86 5.59 -10.86 1.32
N GLU A 87 6.34 -11.39 2.28
CA GLU A 87 7.38 -12.41 2.05
C GLU A 87 6.85 -13.79 1.59
N VAL A 88 5.55 -14.02 1.69
CA VAL A 88 4.91 -15.22 1.14
C VAL A 88 4.19 -14.94 -0.19
N ASN A 89 4.59 -13.84 -0.87
CA ASN A 89 4.09 -13.43 -2.19
C ASN A 89 2.58 -13.12 -2.24
N VAL A 90 2.00 -12.70 -1.12
CA VAL A 90 0.65 -12.14 -1.14
C VAL A 90 0.75 -10.64 -1.43
N GLY A 91 0.22 -10.24 -2.58
CA GLY A 91 0.14 -8.85 -3.00
C GLY A 91 -1.22 -8.23 -2.65
N MET A 92 -1.20 -6.97 -2.25
CA MET A 92 -2.39 -6.18 -1.99
C MET A 92 -2.31 -4.84 -2.71
N THR A 93 -3.43 -4.41 -3.26
CA THR A 93 -3.62 -3.06 -3.78
C THR A 93 -4.99 -2.55 -3.33
N ALA A 94 -5.07 -1.29 -2.97
CA ALA A 94 -6.31 -0.65 -2.56
C ALA A 94 -6.47 0.68 -3.28
N THR A 95 -7.52 0.80 -4.06
CA THR A 95 -7.96 2.08 -4.60
C THR A 95 -8.80 2.81 -3.56
N GLU A 96 -8.97 4.13 -3.73
CA GLU A 96 -9.68 4.92 -2.74
C GLU A 96 -11.16 4.59 -2.61
N THR A 97 -11.68 5.12 -1.52
CA THR A 97 -13.01 4.99 -0.95
C THR A 97 -14.15 4.84 -1.96
N ILE A 98 -14.96 3.82 -1.70
CA ILE A 98 -16.29 3.70 -2.27
C ILE A 98 -17.21 4.60 -1.43
N THR A 99 -17.81 5.61 -2.07
CA THR A 99 -18.94 6.31 -1.48
C THR A 99 -20.22 5.55 -1.79
N THR A 100 -20.94 5.20 -0.77
CA THR A 100 -22.29 4.64 -0.90
C THR A 100 -23.32 5.73 -0.64
N ASN A 101 -24.38 5.75 -1.41
CA ASN A 101 -25.55 6.57 -1.16
C ASN A 101 -26.33 6.00 0.05
#